data_b2619ad468d424aabcfdd03a3acfabc9
#
_entry.id   b2619ad468d424aabcfdd03a3acfabc9
#
_cell.length_a   1.000
_cell.length_b   1.000
_cell.length_c   1.000
_cell.angle_alpha   90.00
_cell.angle_beta   90.00
_cell.angle_gamma   90.00
#
_symmetry.space_group_name_H-M   'P 1'
#
loop_
_entity.id
_entity.type
_entity.pdbx_description
1 polymer ?
#
loop_
_entity_poly.entity_id
_entity_poly.type
_entity_poly.pdbx_seq_one_letter_code
_entity_poly.pdbx_strand_id
1 'polypeptide(L)'
;MIFTSYFSKYKGTQGVSVANKTPDWVNCDKCKELMPPWGTVKAYKEGFITWKEFRKTYINHLKKLDVGEFYRRLNGKVLLCWETADKHCHRHILKEWFNRNGYACEELESDSENHTCAYCKSLNNHHSTNIFCKATGEIFTNTQQQFKTCEDWRGRNVTARSR
;
A
#
# COMPACT_ATOMS: atom_id res chain seq x y z
N MET A 1 -10.46 -2.10 1.12
CA MET A 1 -9.26 -2.83 1.58
C MET A 1 -8.05 -1.90 1.52
N ILE A 2 -7.11 -2.02 2.45
CA ILE A 2 -5.82 -1.30 2.46
C ILE A 2 -4.73 -2.28 2.04
N PHE A 3 -3.68 -1.77 1.39
CA PHE A 3 -2.51 -2.56 1.05
C PHE A 3 -1.24 -1.98 1.70
N THR A 4 -0.20 -2.81 1.81
CA THR A 4 1.14 -2.38 2.22
C THR A 4 2.16 -2.78 1.16
N SER A 5 3.22 -2.01 0.99
CA SER A 5 4.33 -2.30 0.09
C SER A 5 5.58 -1.48 0.45
N TYR A 6 6.59 -1.50 -0.39
CA TYR A 6 7.79 -0.67 -0.19
C TYR A 6 8.10 0.18 -1.42
N PHE A 7 8.78 1.31 -1.20
CA PHE A 7 8.96 2.36 -2.23
C PHE A 7 9.57 1.87 -3.54
N SER A 8 10.58 1.00 -3.48
CA SER A 8 11.25 0.55 -4.69
C SER A 8 10.41 -0.41 -5.55
N LYS A 9 9.45 -1.11 -4.92
CA LYS A 9 8.54 -2.05 -5.60
C LYS A 9 7.32 -1.34 -6.18
N TYR A 10 6.68 -0.48 -5.39
CA TYR A 10 5.40 0.11 -5.76
C TYR A 10 5.55 1.18 -6.85
N LYS A 11 4.81 1.03 -7.96
CA LYS A 11 4.83 1.94 -9.12
C LYS A 11 3.48 2.60 -9.41
N GLY A 12 2.48 2.36 -8.57
CA GLY A 12 1.15 2.92 -8.73
C GLY A 12 1.03 4.36 -8.20
N THR A 13 -0.18 4.91 -8.29
CA THR A 13 -0.50 6.30 -7.89
C THR A 13 -1.22 6.40 -6.55
N GLN A 14 -1.60 5.25 -5.95
CA GLN A 14 -2.34 5.21 -4.68
C GLN A 14 -1.44 5.04 -3.45
N GLY A 15 -0.15 5.33 -3.61
CA GLY A 15 0.82 5.23 -2.52
C GLY A 15 0.61 6.29 -1.44
N VAL A 16 0.74 5.90 -0.18
CA VAL A 16 0.78 6.79 0.98
C VAL A 16 1.99 6.43 1.83
N SER A 17 2.90 7.37 2.02
CA SER A 17 4.07 7.13 2.86
C SER A 17 3.69 7.08 4.34
N VAL A 18 4.09 6.01 5.01
CA VAL A 18 4.05 5.84 6.47
C VAL A 18 5.47 5.83 7.07
N ALA A 19 6.47 6.19 6.29
CA ALA A 19 7.85 6.30 6.71
C ALA A 19 8.21 7.73 7.14
N ASN A 20 9.02 7.88 8.19
CA ASN A 20 9.49 9.19 8.68
C ASN A 20 10.24 10.01 7.61
N LYS A 21 10.89 9.34 6.67
CA LYS A 21 11.50 9.96 5.49
C LYS A 21 10.99 9.27 4.23
N THR A 22 10.39 10.03 3.33
CA THR A 22 9.99 9.57 2.00
C THR A 22 11.15 9.82 1.03
N PRO A 23 11.44 8.90 0.08
CA PRO A 23 12.46 9.15 -0.94
C PRO A 23 12.07 10.32 -1.85
N ASP A 24 13.05 11.10 -2.31
CA ASP A 24 12.81 12.27 -3.15
C ASP A 24 12.26 11.91 -4.55
N TRP A 25 12.50 10.68 -5.00
CA TRP A 25 11.98 10.13 -6.26
C TRP A 25 10.55 9.59 -6.17
N VAL A 26 9.92 9.64 -4.97
CA VAL A 26 8.53 9.19 -4.75
C VAL A 26 7.66 10.39 -4.45
N ASN A 27 6.70 10.66 -5.35
CA ASN A 27 5.66 11.64 -5.11
C ASN A 27 4.39 10.92 -4.61
N CYS A 28 4.12 11.01 -3.31
CA CYS A 28 2.93 10.45 -2.69
C CYS A 28 2.54 11.23 -1.43
N ASP A 29 1.29 11.06 -1.03
CA ASP A 29 0.79 11.59 0.24
C ASP A 29 1.53 10.98 1.44
N LYS A 30 1.45 11.64 2.59
CA LYS A 30 2.05 11.18 3.85
C LYS A 30 0.98 11.06 4.92
N CYS A 31 0.96 9.94 5.62
CA CYS A 31 0.13 9.74 6.80
C CYS A 31 1.02 9.76 8.05
N LYS A 32 1.23 10.96 8.58
CA LYS A 32 2.17 11.20 9.70
C LYS A 32 1.74 10.49 10.98
N GLU A 33 0.46 10.36 11.20
CA GLU A 33 -0.14 9.73 12.38
C GLU A 33 0.18 8.23 12.45
N LEU A 34 0.34 7.58 11.30
CA LEU A 34 0.73 6.17 11.20
C LEU A 34 2.25 5.97 11.16
N MET A 35 3.05 7.03 11.22
CA MET A 35 4.50 6.89 11.31
C MET A 35 4.91 6.48 12.72
N PRO A 36 5.90 5.59 12.88
CA PRO A 36 6.45 5.31 14.20
C PRO A 36 7.13 6.56 14.78
N PRO A 37 7.10 6.77 16.10
CA PRO A 37 7.80 7.89 16.73
C PRO A 37 9.27 7.88 16.34
N TRP A 38 9.78 9.03 15.88
CA TRP A 38 11.15 9.13 15.36
C TRP A 38 12.22 8.68 16.35
N GLY A 39 12.06 9.01 17.65
CA GLY A 39 12.97 8.56 18.69
C GLY A 39 13.05 7.02 18.80
N THR A 40 11.92 6.33 18.61
CA THR A 40 11.87 4.86 18.59
C THR A 40 12.58 4.29 17.36
N VAL A 41 12.41 4.92 16.20
CA VAL A 41 13.09 4.50 14.96
C VAL A 41 14.59 4.67 15.11
N LYS A 42 15.04 5.82 15.65
CA LYS A 42 16.45 6.12 15.88
C LYS A 42 17.06 5.11 16.86
N ALA A 43 16.44 4.90 18.01
CA ALA A 43 16.93 3.97 19.03
C ALA A 43 17.06 2.53 18.48
N TYR A 44 16.13 2.09 17.65
CA TYR A 44 16.21 0.78 17.00
C TYR A 44 17.37 0.70 15.99
N LYS A 45 17.52 1.72 15.15
CA LYS A 45 18.61 1.77 14.14
C LYS A 45 20.01 1.82 14.77
N GLU A 46 20.13 2.47 15.92
CA GLU A 46 21.38 2.58 16.70
C GLU A 46 21.61 1.36 17.62
N GLY A 47 20.69 0.40 17.63
CA GLY A 47 20.84 -0.82 18.44
C GLY A 47 20.54 -0.65 19.94
N PHE A 48 19.99 0.49 20.37
CA PHE A 48 19.62 0.73 21.77
C PHE A 48 18.37 -0.02 22.22
N ILE A 49 17.50 -0.38 21.27
CA ILE A 49 16.32 -1.20 21.54
C ILE A 49 16.22 -2.37 20.56
N THR A 50 15.65 -3.46 21.01
CA THR A 50 15.37 -4.64 20.19
C THR A 50 14.14 -4.41 19.30
N TRP A 51 13.95 -5.24 18.27
CA TRP A 51 12.72 -5.25 17.46
C TRP A 51 11.46 -5.47 18.31
N LYS A 52 11.53 -6.29 19.35
CA LYS A 52 10.43 -6.55 20.27
C LYS A 52 10.00 -5.28 21.01
N GLU A 53 10.96 -4.49 21.47
CA GLU A 53 10.71 -3.22 22.16
C GLU A 53 10.19 -2.15 21.21
N PHE A 54 10.77 -2.05 20.01
CA PHE A 54 10.26 -1.20 18.93
C PHE A 54 8.79 -1.51 18.64
N ARG A 55 8.47 -2.80 18.41
CA ARG A 55 7.12 -3.26 18.13
C ARG A 55 6.14 -2.90 19.26
N LYS A 56 6.51 -3.12 20.51
CA LYS A 56 5.71 -2.77 21.70
C LYS A 56 5.40 -1.28 21.73
N THR A 57 6.41 -0.44 21.56
CA THR A 57 6.27 1.02 21.57
C THR A 57 5.38 1.50 20.43
N TYR A 58 5.57 0.97 19.23
CA TYR A 58 4.77 1.35 18.07
C TYR A 58 3.32 0.90 18.17
N ILE A 59 3.04 -0.31 18.66
CA ILE A 59 1.67 -0.76 18.95
C ILE A 59 0.99 0.14 19.98
N ASN A 60 1.70 0.58 21.03
CA ASN A 60 1.15 1.52 22.01
C ASN A 60 0.85 2.90 21.42
N HIS A 61 1.60 3.33 20.41
CA HIS A 61 1.28 4.54 19.64
C HIS A 61 -0.01 4.32 18.82
N LEU A 62 -0.13 3.23 18.08
CA LEU A 62 -1.28 2.91 17.24
C LEU A 62 -2.58 2.73 18.05
N LYS A 63 -2.51 2.19 19.26
CA LYS A 63 -3.68 2.03 20.15
C LYS A 63 -4.38 3.34 20.52
N LYS A 64 -3.73 4.48 20.34
CA LYS A 64 -4.30 5.81 20.61
C LYS A 64 -5.10 6.34 19.41
N LEU A 65 -5.08 5.66 18.29
CA LEU A 65 -5.70 6.08 17.04
C LEU A 65 -7.00 5.32 16.80
N ASP A 66 -7.96 5.97 16.16
CA ASP A 66 -9.19 5.31 15.68
C ASP A 66 -8.90 4.53 14.39
N VAL A 67 -8.77 3.23 14.49
CA VAL A 67 -8.48 2.35 13.37
C VAL A 67 -9.56 2.43 12.27
N GLY A 68 -10.83 2.61 12.64
CA GLY A 68 -11.94 2.69 11.69
C GLY A 68 -11.89 3.97 10.86
N GLU A 69 -11.51 5.11 11.47
CA GLU A 69 -11.28 6.36 10.74
C GLU A 69 -10.16 6.20 9.71
N PHE A 70 -9.01 5.66 10.11
CA PHE A 70 -7.89 5.42 9.20
C PHE A 70 -8.25 4.45 8.09
N TYR A 71 -9.01 3.39 8.39
CA TYR A 71 -9.44 2.44 7.37
C TYR A 71 -10.32 3.09 6.31
N ARG A 72 -11.29 3.93 6.69
CA ARG A 72 -12.14 4.68 5.76
C ARG A 72 -11.33 5.64 4.90
N ARG A 73 -10.42 6.42 5.53
CA ARG A 73 -9.57 7.43 4.88
C ARG A 73 -8.58 6.82 3.89
N LEU A 74 -8.07 5.63 4.20
CA LEU A 74 -7.01 4.96 3.44
C LEU A 74 -7.53 3.79 2.58
N ASN A 75 -8.84 3.65 2.43
CA ASN A 75 -9.40 2.59 1.61
C ASN A 75 -8.91 2.68 0.15
N GLY A 76 -8.45 1.57 -0.41
CA GLY A 76 -7.85 1.51 -1.75
C GLY A 76 -6.42 2.05 -1.83
N LYS A 77 -5.82 2.52 -0.73
CA LYS A 77 -4.46 3.03 -0.70
C LYS A 77 -3.43 1.94 -0.39
N VAL A 78 -2.18 2.24 -0.74
CA VAL A 78 -1.02 1.38 -0.49
C VAL A 78 -0.06 2.10 0.47
N LEU A 79 0.08 1.58 1.67
CA LEU A 79 0.97 2.14 2.70
C LEU A 79 2.42 1.75 2.39
N LEU A 80 3.27 2.75 2.20
CA LEU A 80 4.64 2.58 1.72
C LEU A 80 5.68 2.82 2.81
N CYS A 81 6.68 1.94 2.85
CA CYS A 81 7.87 2.08 3.69
C CYS A 81 9.14 1.71 2.91
N TRP A 82 10.31 1.73 3.57
CA TRP A 82 11.61 1.52 2.94
C TRP A 82 11.97 0.04 2.76
N GLU A 83 11.82 -0.76 3.80
CA GLU A 83 12.33 -2.13 3.88
C GLU A 83 11.57 -3.07 2.94
N THR A 84 12.28 -4.05 2.39
CA THR A 84 11.72 -5.14 1.59
C THR A 84 10.84 -6.07 2.44
N ALA A 85 10.11 -6.97 1.80
CA ALA A 85 9.10 -7.80 2.47
C ALA A 85 9.71 -8.78 3.51
N ASP A 86 10.95 -9.20 3.29
CA ASP A 86 11.71 -10.13 4.13
C ASP A 86 12.31 -9.49 5.39
N LYS A 87 12.28 -8.16 5.51
CA LYS A 87 12.89 -7.42 6.62
C LYS A 87 11.87 -6.94 7.65
N HIS A 88 12.34 -6.77 8.88
CA HIS A 88 11.56 -6.12 9.92
C HIS A 88 11.15 -4.71 9.50
N CYS A 89 9.86 -4.49 9.33
CA CYS A 89 9.31 -3.19 8.96
C CYS A 89 8.03 -2.88 9.72
N HIS A 90 7.88 -1.63 10.12
CA HIS A 90 6.69 -1.18 10.85
C HIS A 90 5.39 -1.28 10.02
N ARG A 91 5.45 -1.31 8.68
CA ARG A 91 4.26 -1.54 7.86
C ARG A 91 3.63 -2.92 8.10
N HIS A 92 4.44 -3.94 8.44
CA HIS A 92 3.91 -5.26 8.82
C HIS A 92 3.15 -5.19 10.15
N ILE A 93 3.59 -4.33 11.08
CA ILE A 93 2.86 -4.06 12.32
C ILE A 93 1.55 -3.33 12.02
N LEU A 94 1.54 -2.38 11.06
CA LEU A 94 0.31 -1.71 10.59
C LEU A 94 -0.67 -2.71 9.98
N LYS A 95 -0.20 -3.57 9.08
CA LYS A 95 -1.01 -4.65 8.49
C LYS A 95 -1.66 -5.49 9.59
N GLU A 96 -0.88 -5.93 10.56
CA GLU A 96 -1.39 -6.72 11.68
C GLU A 96 -2.38 -5.92 12.55
N TRP A 97 -2.13 -4.64 12.79
CA TRP A 97 -3.02 -3.77 13.56
C TRP A 97 -4.38 -3.61 12.89
N PHE A 98 -4.45 -3.35 11.59
CA PHE A 98 -5.70 -3.32 10.84
C PHE A 98 -6.44 -4.65 10.92
N ASN A 99 -5.76 -5.75 10.60
CA ASN A 99 -6.37 -7.09 10.55
C ASN A 99 -6.91 -7.54 11.92
N ARG A 100 -6.20 -7.26 13.00
CA ARG A 100 -6.65 -7.58 14.37
C ARG A 100 -7.89 -6.80 14.81
N ASN A 101 -8.14 -5.66 14.19
CA ASN A 101 -9.34 -4.85 14.44
C ASN A 101 -10.45 -5.13 13.41
N GLY A 102 -10.36 -6.18 12.61
CA GLY A 102 -11.37 -6.60 11.65
C GLY A 102 -11.35 -5.84 10.31
N TYR A 103 -10.27 -5.10 10.03
CA TYR A 103 -10.10 -4.33 8.79
C TYR A 103 -9.06 -4.96 7.87
N ALA A 104 -9.49 -5.44 6.71
CA ALA A 104 -8.64 -6.14 5.76
C ALA A 104 -7.47 -5.26 5.25
N CYS A 105 -6.25 -5.74 5.52
CA CYS A 105 -5.01 -5.11 5.05
C CYS A 105 -4.03 -6.19 4.59
N GLU A 106 -3.49 -6.07 3.38
CA GLU A 106 -2.63 -7.07 2.77
C GLU A 106 -1.31 -6.47 2.27
N GLU A 107 -0.24 -7.25 2.29
CA GLU A 107 1.00 -6.89 1.60
C GLU A 107 0.79 -7.12 0.10
N LEU A 108 1.10 -6.13 -0.74
CA LEU A 108 1.11 -6.34 -2.18
C LEU A 108 2.21 -7.34 -2.53
N GLU A 109 1.82 -8.48 -3.03
CA GLU A 109 2.73 -9.48 -3.56
C GLU A 109 3.43 -8.96 -4.82
N SER A 110 4.49 -9.62 -5.24
CA SER A 110 5.17 -9.28 -6.49
C SER A 110 4.21 -9.41 -7.68
N ASP A 111 4.39 -8.59 -8.71
CA ASP A 111 3.53 -8.43 -9.90
C ASP A 111 3.11 -9.73 -10.63
N SER A 112 3.37 -10.90 -10.05
CA SER A 112 3.08 -12.19 -10.67
C SER A 112 1.69 -12.76 -10.38
N GLU A 113 0.94 -12.26 -9.35
CA GLU A 113 -0.29 -12.96 -8.97
C GLU A 113 -1.57 -12.14 -8.73
N ASN A 114 -1.52 -10.78 -8.61
CA ASN A 114 -2.73 -9.98 -8.41
C ASN A 114 -2.77 -8.75 -9.30
N HIS A 115 -3.00 -8.98 -10.57
CA HIS A 115 -3.22 -7.94 -11.57
C HIS A 115 -4.67 -7.46 -11.54
N THR A 116 -4.94 -6.43 -10.75
CA THR A 116 -6.29 -5.83 -10.74
C THR A 116 -6.42 -4.74 -11.78
N CYS A 117 -7.63 -4.55 -12.30
CA CYS A 117 -7.92 -3.52 -13.30
C CYS A 117 -7.57 -2.11 -12.83
N ALA A 118 -7.57 -1.82 -11.55
CA ALA A 118 -7.18 -0.52 -10.99
C ALA A 118 -5.74 -0.09 -11.37
N TYR A 119 -4.85 -1.02 -11.67
CA TYR A 119 -3.44 -0.78 -12.02
C TYR A 119 -3.13 -1.04 -13.51
N CYS A 120 -4.12 -1.41 -14.29
CA CYS A 120 -3.93 -1.77 -15.70
C CYS A 120 -3.77 -0.54 -16.60
N LYS A 121 -2.78 -0.57 -17.52
CA LYS A 121 -2.58 0.48 -18.53
C LYS A 121 -3.71 0.54 -19.57
N SER A 122 -4.39 -0.56 -19.79
CA SER A 122 -5.49 -0.66 -20.75
C SER A 122 -6.79 -0.04 -20.24
N LEU A 123 -6.83 0.36 -18.96
CA LEU A 123 -8.00 0.99 -18.38
C LEU A 123 -8.11 2.44 -18.84
N ASN A 124 -9.22 2.77 -19.48
CA ASN A 124 -9.53 4.15 -19.87
C ASN A 124 -10.27 4.84 -18.69
N ASN A 125 -9.51 5.63 -17.95
CA ASN A 125 -10.00 6.30 -16.74
C ASN A 125 -10.54 7.69 -17.11
N HIS A 126 -11.73 7.74 -17.70
CA HIS A 126 -12.48 8.99 -17.80
C HIS A 126 -13.37 9.14 -16.55
N HIS A 127 -13.65 10.36 -16.14
CA HIS A 127 -14.46 10.76 -14.97
C HIS A 127 -15.92 10.23 -14.98
N SER A 128 -16.17 9.06 -15.54
CA SER A 128 -17.47 8.43 -15.58
C SER A 128 -17.58 7.31 -14.54
N THR A 129 -18.80 7.03 -14.11
CA THR A 129 -19.12 5.91 -13.22
C THR A 129 -18.81 4.54 -13.83
N ASN A 130 -18.65 4.49 -15.17
CA ASN A 130 -18.32 3.29 -15.92
C ASN A 130 -16.94 3.43 -16.56
N ILE A 131 -16.10 2.46 -16.36
CA ILE A 131 -14.73 2.40 -16.84
C ILE A 131 -14.59 1.26 -17.85
N PHE A 132 -14.02 1.59 -19.00
CA PHE A 132 -13.86 0.66 -20.12
C PHE A 132 -12.44 0.09 -20.17
N CYS A 133 -12.34 -1.23 -20.23
CA CYS A 133 -11.07 -1.91 -20.49
C CYS A 133 -10.86 -2.07 -21.99
N LYS A 134 -9.82 -1.42 -22.54
CA LYS A 134 -9.50 -1.50 -23.97
C LYS A 134 -9.02 -2.89 -24.43
N ALA A 135 -8.47 -3.69 -23.49
CA ALA A 135 -7.95 -5.01 -23.83
C ALA A 135 -9.06 -6.06 -23.96
N THR A 136 -10.05 -6.02 -23.06
CA THR A 136 -11.14 -7.01 -23.03
C THR A 136 -12.48 -6.50 -23.54
N GLY A 137 -12.62 -5.17 -23.74
CA GLY A 137 -13.89 -4.56 -24.12
C GLY A 137 -14.93 -4.48 -23.00
N GLU A 138 -14.57 -4.85 -21.78
CA GLU A 138 -15.50 -4.88 -20.65
C GLU A 138 -15.67 -3.51 -20.00
N ILE A 139 -16.88 -3.26 -19.51
CA ILE A 139 -17.25 -2.05 -18.77
C ILE A 139 -17.41 -2.42 -17.29
N PHE A 140 -16.76 -1.67 -16.39
CA PHE A 140 -16.84 -1.87 -14.96
C PHE A 140 -17.31 -0.62 -14.25
N THR A 141 -17.97 -0.79 -13.11
CA THR A 141 -18.15 0.30 -12.15
C THR A 141 -16.84 0.55 -11.40
N ASN A 142 -16.68 1.76 -10.86
CA ASN A 142 -15.49 2.15 -10.10
C ASN A 142 -15.18 1.20 -8.92
N THR A 143 -16.19 0.58 -8.34
CA THR A 143 -16.06 -0.37 -7.24
C THR A 143 -15.56 -1.74 -7.72
N GLN A 144 -15.94 -2.16 -8.92
CA GLN A 144 -15.57 -3.47 -9.46
C GLN A 144 -14.12 -3.55 -9.93
N GLN A 145 -13.50 -2.41 -10.30
CA GLN A 145 -12.10 -2.34 -10.74
C GLN A 145 -11.11 -2.87 -9.71
N GLN A 146 -11.39 -2.64 -8.43
CA GLN A 146 -10.44 -2.94 -7.35
C GLN A 146 -10.23 -4.44 -7.14
N PHE A 147 -11.16 -5.26 -7.62
CA PHE A 147 -11.21 -6.69 -7.34
C PHE A 147 -11.08 -7.59 -8.57
N LYS A 148 -11.20 -7.01 -9.76
CA LYS A 148 -11.11 -7.82 -10.98
C LYS A 148 -9.65 -8.03 -11.39
N THR A 149 -9.31 -9.28 -11.66
CA THR A 149 -8.08 -9.68 -12.35
C THR A 149 -8.40 -9.93 -13.81
N CYS A 150 -7.47 -9.67 -14.71
CA CYS A 150 -7.63 -10.02 -16.11
C CYS A 150 -6.36 -10.63 -16.68
N GLU A 151 -6.50 -11.57 -17.64
CA GLU A 151 -5.39 -12.26 -18.29
C GLU A 151 -4.56 -11.29 -19.17
N ASP A 152 -5.19 -10.22 -19.67
CA ASP A 152 -4.55 -9.18 -20.48
C ASP A 152 -3.96 -8.03 -19.66
N TRP A 153 -3.78 -8.22 -18.35
CA TRP A 153 -3.21 -7.18 -17.50
C TRP A 153 -1.86 -6.67 -18.01
N ARG A 154 -1.74 -5.35 -18.06
CA ARG A 154 -0.51 -4.68 -18.46
C ARG A 154 -0.14 -3.64 -17.42
N GLY A 155 0.89 -3.89 -16.67
CA GLY A 155 1.41 -2.97 -15.67
C GLY A 155 1.70 -1.60 -16.26
N ARG A 156 1.41 -0.53 -15.55
CA ARG A 156 1.59 0.86 -16.03
C ARG A 156 3.03 1.17 -16.45
N ASN A 157 3.99 0.38 -16.00
CA ASN A 157 5.42 0.55 -16.28
C ASN A 157 6.03 -0.59 -17.12
N VAL A 158 5.23 -1.53 -17.62
CA VAL A 158 5.73 -2.58 -18.51
C VAL A 158 5.51 -2.14 -19.94
N THR A 159 6.57 -2.07 -20.73
CA THR A 159 6.48 -1.93 -22.18
C THR A 159 5.66 -3.09 -22.73
N ALA A 160 4.67 -2.81 -23.57
CA ALA A 160 3.87 -3.83 -24.21
C ALA A 160 4.81 -4.89 -24.83
N ARG A 161 4.70 -6.13 -24.38
CA ARG A 161 5.32 -7.22 -25.10
C ARG A 161 4.58 -7.29 -26.44
N SER A 162 5.27 -6.92 -27.52
CA SER A 162 4.82 -7.20 -28.87
C SER A 162 4.67 -8.72 -29.00
N ARG A 163 3.49 -9.15 -29.39
CA ARG A 163 3.32 -10.49 -29.94
C ARG A 163 3.89 -10.56 -31.32
#